data_4e4ef92e1ec62bfe9f07ab63147f7665
#
_entry.id   4e4ef92e1ec62bfe9f07ab63147f7665
#
_cell.length_a   1.000
_cell.length_b   1.000
_cell.length_c   1.000
_cell.angle_alpha   90.00
_cell.angle_beta   90.00
_cell.angle_gamma   90.00
#
_symmetry.space_group_name_H-M   'P 1'
#
loop_
_entity.id
_entity.type
_entity.pdbx_description
1 polymer ?
#
loop_
_entity_poly.entity_id
_entity_poly.type
_entity_poly.pdbx_seq_one_letter_code
_entity_poly.pdbx_strand_id
1 'polypeptide(L)'
;MRVGPKKLRILVRAGAVAIVACAALLAAAPSRAAGPDTAPKRTADKPPELELEIDSPVNGAVIGDPMGTAFGSGKALAHYGEYQTFDIVFVIDTSDSTAAPSGADVDGDGVIGERRGEKFLSILGRVLPLPNTDKGDSILAAEVAGVRVLLEQLDPRTTRVGLVAFSGDNDALTPDAYTEVPLTSEYGKVEKGLDAIFRRGPKGLTNMVSAVNLATIELLGSQSAYSTKRDGSRRVVMFLTDGQPTLPLENSQLQNAKMAIQQAVRAAKLDVRIDTFAIGEDALSEPVVVVEMARVTSGVFTPVRNPKDVRAIFEDVSFSEIESLAVRNKTTGAIASQLISNADGSFSALLEMRDGENVIEAEARSTDGTTGRREITVKFLSGAQAQTLTPRMVAQRNRLLENRLLDLQRRRVDIQAEINEEIRRDLKVEIDQERAKANEAAEKMRKEIELSVERNGGKAETPPSAPAP
;
A
#
# COMPACT_ATOMS: atom_id res chain seq x y z
N MET A 1 37.40 1.72 -64.76
CA MET A 1 37.51 3.18 -64.87
C MET A 1 37.85 3.75 -63.49
N ARG A 2 39.05 4.36 -63.41
CA ARG A 2 39.62 4.98 -62.19
C ARG A 2 39.01 6.36 -61.99
N VAL A 3 38.65 6.76 -60.76
CA VAL A 3 38.74 8.16 -60.34
C VAL A 3 39.11 8.19 -58.87
N GLY A 4 40.19 8.91 -58.58
CA GLY A 4 40.87 8.99 -57.30
C GLY A 4 40.40 10.12 -56.33
N PRO A 5 41.11 10.33 -55.25
CA PRO A 5 40.62 11.09 -54.07
C PRO A 5 41.02 12.58 -54.20
N LYS A 6 40.10 13.47 -53.74
CA LYS A 6 40.40 14.91 -53.56
C LYS A 6 40.70 15.20 -52.07
N LYS A 7 41.92 15.70 -51.91
CA LYS A 7 42.46 16.25 -50.63
C LYS A 7 41.75 17.54 -50.27
N LEU A 8 41.38 17.66 -48.97
CA LEU A 8 40.92 18.90 -48.35
C LEU A 8 42.08 19.58 -47.63
N ARG A 9 42.38 20.82 -48.01
CA ARG A 9 43.41 21.65 -47.46
C ARG A 9 42.94 22.36 -46.21
N ILE A 10 43.73 22.27 -45.12
CA ILE A 10 43.67 23.05 -43.91
C ILE A 10 44.19 24.46 -44.21
N LEU A 11 43.42 25.49 -43.82
CA LEU A 11 43.87 26.88 -43.81
C LEU A 11 43.89 27.38 -42.34
N VAL A 12 45.11 27.43 -41.80
CA VAL A 12 45.44 28.14 -40.57
C VAL A 12 45.59 29.62 -40.91
N ARG A 13 44.87 30.52 -40.26
CA ARG A 13 45.21 31.94 -40.23
C ARG A 13 45.28 32.40 -38.77
N ALA A 14 46.49 32.73 -38.41
CA ALA A 14 46.85 33.52 -37.22
C ALA A 14 46.41 34.97 -37.40
N GLY A 15 45.91 35.59 -36.37
CA GLY A 15 45.48 36.99 -36.33
C GLY A 15 45.61 37.54 -34.92
N ALA A 16 46.66 38.18 -34.71
CA ALA A 16 47.21 39.21 -33.84
C ALA A 16 46.34 39.77 -32.69
N VAL A 17 46.99 39.84 -31.57
CA VAL A 17 46.76 40.56 -30.31
C VAL A 17 46.59 42.05 -30.58
N ALA A 18 45.55 42.68 -30.06
CA ALA A 18 45.45 44.10 -29.81
C ALA A 18 45.06 44.34 -28.35
N ILE A 19 46.05 44.66 -27.54
CA ILE A 19 45.89 45.23 -26.21
C ILE A 19 45.47 46.69 -26.37
N VAL A 20 44.27 47.04 -25.93
CA VAL A 20 43.88 48.45 -25.68
C VAL A 20 43.64 48.56 -24.18
N ALA A 21 44.60 49.23 -23.53
CA ALA A 21 44.41 49.74 -22.17
C ALA A 21 43.47 50.96 -22.22
N CYS A 22 42.34 50.87 -21.51
CA CYS A 22 41.58 52.04 -21.15
C CYS A 22 41.53 52.16 -19.63
N ALA A 23 42.13 53.21 -19.18
CA ALA A 23 42.28 53.59 -17.80
C ALA A 23 40.95 53.94 -17.11
N ALA A 24 40.90 53.62 -15.86
CA ALA A 24 39.98 53.92 -14.79
C ALA A 24 39.18 55.20 -14.88
N LEU A 25 37.88 55.06 -14.64
CA LEU A 25 37.11 56.03 -13.86
C LEU A 25 36.32 55.21 -12.82
N LEU A 26 36.83 55.18 -11.57
CA LEU A 26 36.10 54.77 -10.39
C LEU A 26 34.99 55.81 -10.14
N ALA A 27 33.77 55.50 -10.57
CA ALA A 27 32.59 56.07 -9.98
C ALA A 27 32.16 55.14 -8.84
N ALA A 28 32.35 55.59 -7.61
CA ALA A 28 31.82 54.94 -6.43
C ALA A 28 30.32 54.91 -6.47
N ALA A 29 29.73 53.78 -6.84
CA ALA A 29 28.31 53.49 -6.58
C ALA A 29 28.17 53.25 -5.08
N PRO A 30 27.17 53.83 -4.39
CA PRO A 30 26.97 53.55 -2.98
C PRO A 30 26.69 52.06 -2.80
N SER A 31 27.52 51.45 -2.00
CA SER A 31 27.28 50.10 -1.47
C SER A 31 25.93 50.13 -0.78
N ARG A 32 24.93 49.56 -1.44
CA ARG A 32 23.65 49.20 -0.82
C ARG A 32 23.99 48.06 0.12
N ALA A 33 24.11 48.40 1.41
CA ALA A 33 24.20 47.42 2.46
C ALA A 33 23.09 46.40 2.20
N ALA A 34 23.48 45.14 1.99
CA ALA A 34 22.58 44.03 2.05
C ALA A 34 21.89 44.11 3.41
N GLY A 35 20.63 44.45 3.43
CA GLY A 35 19.84 44.34 4.63
C GLY A 35 19.97 42.95 5.20
N PRO A 36 19.91 42.79 6.50
CA PRO A 36 20.06 41.49 7.12
C PRO A 36 19.04 40.57 6.48
N ASP A 37 19.55 39.46 6.02
CA ASP A 37 18.77 38.31 5.54
C ASP A 37 17.71 38.02 6.61
N THR A 38 16.47 38.51 6.37
CA THR A 38 15.32 38.17 7.17
C THR A 38 14.82 36.79 6.70
N ALA A 39 15.68 35.78 6.83
CA ALA A 39 15.18 34.46 7.08
C ALA A 39 14.21 34.60 8.28
N PRO A 40 12.99 34.08 8.20
CA PRO A 40 12.07 34.17 9.32
C PRO A 40 12.80 33.61 10.54
N LYS A 41 13.05 34.48 11.55
CA LYS A 41 13.59 34.06 12.82
C LYS A 41 12.70 32.93 13.30
N ARG A 42 13.27 31.72 13.40
CA ARG A 42 12.67 30.64 14.15
C ARG A 42 12.24 31.20 15.49
N THR A 43 10.96 31.19 15.75
CA THR A 43 10.45 31.34 17.11
C THR A 43 10.75 30.00 17.81
N ALA A 44 11.98 29.88 18.27
CA ALA A 44 12.53 28.68 18.93
C ALA A 44 12.01 28.48 20.36
N ASP A 45 10.94 29.17 20.77
CA ASP A 45 10.55 29.25 22.17
C ASP A 45 9.16 28.65 22.49
N LYS A 46 8.51 27.90 21.58
CA LYS A 46 7.36 27.13 21.97
C LYS A 46 7.72 25.64 21.92
N PRO A 47 7.63 24.90 23.06
CA PRO A 47 7.86 23.45 23.01
C PRO A 47 6.86 22.82 22.03
N PRO A 48 7.21 21.72 21.37
CA PRO A 48 6.31 21.03 20.47
C PRO A 48 5.03 20.70 21.22
N GLU A 49 3.92 21.16 20.71
CA GLU A 49 2.60 20.93 21.28
C GLU A 49 1.93 19.79 20.52
N LEU A 50 1.75 18.67 21.20
CA LEU A 50 0.97 17.57 20.68
C LEU A 50 -0.48 17.82 21.07
N GLU A 51 -1.31 18.22 20.11
CA GLU A 51 -2.74 18.36 20.26
C GLU A 51 -3.39 16.98 20.14
N LEU A 52 -4.03 16.52 21.20
CA LEU A 52 -4.73 15.24 21.22
C LEU A 52 -6.13 15.48 21.80
N GLU A 53 -7.13 15.26 20.97
CA GLU A 53 -8.54 15.41 21.32
C GLU A 53 -9.32 14.13 21.05
N ILE A 54 -10.35 13.89 21.88
CA ILE A 54 -11.34 12.83 21.66
C ILE A 54 -12.67 13.54 21.41
N ASP A 55 -13.16 13.46 20.17
CA ASP A 55 -14.38 14.14 19.73
C ASP A 55 -15.64 13.34 20.09
N SER A 56 -15.51 12.01 20.04
CA SER A 56 -16.59 11.10 20.34
C SER A 56 -16.05 9.84 21.05
N PRO A 57 -16.75 9.35 22.06
CA PRO A 57 -17.87 10.01 22.76
C PRO A 57 -17.42 11.24 23.52
N VAL A 58 -18.33 12.17 23.75
CA VAL A 58 -18.05 13.36 24.57
C VAL A 58 -17.88 12.96 26.03
N ASN A 59 -16.96 13.63 26.74
CA ASN A 59 -16.74 13.38 28.16
C ASN A 59 -18.03 13.50 28.96
N GLY A 60 -18.34 12.52 29.81
CA GLY A 60 -19.55 12.44 30.58
C GLY A 60 -20.78 11.90 29.82
N ALA A 61 -20.62 11.52 28.56
CA ALA A 61 -21.74 10.99 27.78
C ALA A 61 -22.25 9.65 28.33
N VAL A 62 -23.57 9.46 28.17
CA VAL A 62 -24.21 8.15 28.38
C VAL A 62 -24.41 7.54 27.00
N ILE A 63 -23.80 6.38 26.77
CA ILE A 63 -23.81 5.69 25.47
C ILE A 63 -24.22 4.23 25.66
N GLY A 64 -24.75 3.64 24.60
CA GLY A 64 -25.12 2.23 24.59
C GLY A 64 -24.94 1.63 23.21
N ASP A 65 -24.67 0.33 23.19
CA ASP A 65 -24.58 -0.47 21.97
C ASP A 65 -24.89 -1.92 22.33
N PRO A 66 -25.78 -2.60 21.59
CA PRO A 66 -26.13 -4.01 21.85
C PRO A 66 -24.94 -4.98 21.78
N MET A 67 -23.86 -4.58 21.08
CA MET A 67 -22.67 -5.40 20.92
C MET A 67 -21.61 -5.18 22.02
N GLY A 68 -21.90 -4.32 23.00
CA GLY A 68 -20.94 -4.00 24.05
C GLY A 68 -19.73 -3.20 23.57
N THR A 69 -19.89 -2.45 22.47
CA THR A 69 -18.81 -1.66 21.88
C THR A 69 -19.15 -0.18 21.82
N ALA A 70 -18.15 0.68 21.79
CA ALA A 70 -18.31 2.09 21.52
C ALA A 70 -17.41 2.50 20.36
N PHE A 71 -17.95 3.38 19.50
CA PHE A 71 -17.16 4.07 18.49
C PHE A 71 -16.48 5.27 19.15
N GLY A 72 -15.15 5.32 19.06
CA GLY A 72 -14.33 6.47 19.45
C GLY A 72 -13.78 7.18 18.24
N SER A 73 -13.73 8.49 18.27
CA SER A 73 -13.04 9.30 17.28
C SER A 73 -12.37 10.52 17.91
N GLY A 74 -11.35 11.03 17.25
CA GLY A 74 -10.61 12.18 17.73
C GLY A 74 -9.57 12.63 16.74
N LYS A 75 -8.68 13.49 17.20
CA LYS A 75 -7.61 14.08 16.42
C LYS A 75 -6.31 14.09 17.22
N ALA A 76 -5.22 13.74 16.57
CA ALA A 76 -3.87 13.79 17.09
C ALA A 76 -2.99 14.54 16.07
N LEU A 77 -2.47 15.72 16.44
CA LEU A 77 -1.65 16.57 15.60
C LEU A 77 -0.41 16.98 16.37
N ALA A 78 0.74 16.83 15.77
CA ALA A 78 2.00 17.38 16.29
C ALA A 78 2.30 18.71 15.60
N HIS A 79 2.38 19.78 16.38
CA HIS A 79 2.79 21.08 15.91
C HIS A 79 4.26 21.33 16.35
N TYR A 80 5.18 21.48 15.39
CA TYR A 80 6.58 21.86 15.61
C TYR A 80 7.52 20.79 16.16
N GLY A 81 7.78 19.73 15.37
CA GLY A 81 9.05 19.02 15.42
C GLY A 81 10.10 19.67 14.48
N GLU A 82 11.34 19.24 14.51
CA GLU A 82 12.26 19.51 13.39
C GLU A 82 11.58 19.07 12.11
N TYR A 83 11.66 19.88 11.03
CA TYR A 83 10.98 19.57 9.76
C TYR A 83 11.36 18.17 9.29
N GLN A 84 10.48 17.21 9.57
CA GLN A 84 10.63 15.88 9.03
C GLN A 84 10.51 15.96 7.52
N THR A 85 11.53 15.50 6.82
CA THR A 85 11.47 15.44 5.36
C THR A 85 10.85 14.15 4.90
N PHE A 86 10.08 14.22 3.81
CA PHE A 86 9.40 13.08 3.22
C PHE A 86 9.84 12.85 1.77
N ASP A 87 9.97 11.60 1.40
CA ASP A 87 10.08 11.15 0.04
C ASP A 87 8.86 10.25 -0.23
N ILE A 88 7.98 10.71 -1.11
CA ILE A 88 6.71 10.05 -1.40
C ILE A 88 6.74 9.59 -2.85
N VAL A 89 6.46 8.32 -3.10
CA VAL A 89 6.23 7.79 -4.43
C VAL A 89 4.77 7.38 -4.56
N PHE A 90 4.04 8.05 -5.44
CA PHE A 90 2.72 7.60 -5.87
C PHE A 90 2.90 6.46 -6.86
N VAL A 91 2.24 5.35 -6.59
CA VAL A 91 2.18 4.17 -7.45
C VAL A 91 0.77 4.08 -7.99
N ILE A 92 0.61 4.31 -9.28
CA ILE A 92 -0.69 4.44 -9.95
C ILE A 92 -0.92 3.21 -10.81
N ASP A 93 -2.03 2.54 -10.58
CA ASP A 93 -2.48 1.42 -11.41
C ASP A 93 -2.95 1.93 -12.76
N THR A 94 -2.40 1.37 -13.81
CA THR A 94 -2.77 1.69 -15.19
C THR A 94 -3.22 0.43 -15.93
N SER A 95 -3.69 -0.59 -15.21
CA SER A 95 -4.25 -1.80 -15.80
C SER A 95 -5.59 -1.53 -16.48
N ASP A 96 -6.05 -2.46 -17.32
CA ASP A 96 -7.28 -2.31 -18.10
C ASP A 96 -8.52 -2.04 -17.25
N SER A 97 -8.56 -2.52 -16.00
CA SER A 97 -9.70 -2.32 -15.06
C SER A 97 -9.92 -0.84 -14.73
N THR A 98 -8.85 -0.03 -14.64
CA THR A 98 -8.94 1.40 -14.32
C THR A 98 -9.62 2.23 -15.42
N ALA A 99 -9.93 1.63 -16.57
CA ALA A 99 -10.78 2.25 -17.60
C ALA A 99 -12.27 2.31 -17.21
N ALA A 100 -12.68 1.58 -16.15
CA ALA A 100 -14.06 1.58 -15.70
C ALA A 100 -14.50 2.98 -15.22
N PRO A 101 -15.80 3.32 -15.32
CA PRO A 101 -16.28 4.62 -14.86
C PRO A 101 -16.14 4.75 -13.35
N SER A 102 -15.73 5.93 -12.89
CA SER A 102 -15.61 6.28 -11.47
C SER A 102 -16.97 6.51 -10.81
N GLY A 103 -17.99 6.82 -11.61
CA GLY A 103 -19.32 7.22 -11.14
C GLY A 103 -19.41 8.69 -10.69
N ALA A 104 -18.44 9.51 -11.09
CA ALA A 104 -18.43 10.95 -10.89
C ALA A 104 -18.04 11.68 -12.18
N ASP A 105 -18.45 12.93 -12.29
CA ASP A 105 -17.90 13.88 -13.22
C ASP A 105 -16.56 14.39 -12.63
N VAL A 106 -15.48 13.76 -13.04
CA VAL A 106 -14.14 14.00 -12.50
C VAL A 106 -13.47 15.18 -13.18
N ASP A 107 -13.71 15.37 -14.48
CA ASP A 107 -13.12 16.44 -15.28
C ASP A 107 -13.98 17.72 -15.33
N GLY A 108 -15.23 17.64 -14.82
CA GLY A 108 -16.10 18.82 -14.65
C GLY A 108 -16.80 19.26 -15.93
N ASP A 109 -16.96 18.39 -16.92
CA ASP A 109 -17.60 18.70 -18.19
C ASP A 109 -19.15 18.61 -18.13
N GLY A 110 -19.70 18.12 -17.01
CA GLY A 110 -21.12 17.97 -16.74
C GLY A 110 -21.74 16.66 -17.27
N VAL A 111 -20.93 15.75 -17.79
CA VAL A 111 -21.31 14.42 -18.21
C VAL A 111 -20.69 13.40 -17.28
N ILE A 112 -21.45 12.41 -16.81
CA ILE A 112 -20.90 11.32 -16.00
C ILE A 112 -20.69 10.13 -16.92
N GLY A 113 -19.47 9.60 -16.93
CA GLY A 113 -19.14 8.43 -17.71
C GLY A 113 -19.90 7.17 -17.26
N GLU A 114 -20.39 6.40 -18.21
CA GLU A 114 -21.12 5.16 -17.97
C GLU A 114 -20.45 3.97 -18.66
N ARG A 115 -20.64 2.76 -18.12
CA ARG A 115 -20.25 1.52 -18.81
C ARG A 115 -21.07 1.34 -20.08
N ARG A 116 -20.44 1.21 -21.23
CA ARG A 116 -21.14 0.83 -22.47
C ARG A 116 -21.70 -0.58 -22.31
N GLY A 117 -23.02 -0.69 -22.54
CA GLY A 117 -23.81 -1.88 -22.24
C GLY A 117 -23.24 -3.21 -22.75
N GLU A 118 -23.46 -4.25 -22.00
CA GLU A 118 -22.97 -5.63 -22.12
C GLU A 118 -23.22 -6.35 -23.45
N LYS A 119 -23.96 -5.76 -24.39
CA LYS A 119 -24.47 -6.48 -25.56
C LYS A 119 -23.48 -6.70 -26.70
N PHE A 120 -22.26 -6.18 -26.65
CA PHE A 120 -21.39 -6.21 -27.82
C PHE A 120 -20.19 -7.18 -27.78
N LEU A 121 -19.88 -7.83 -26.68
CA LEU A 121 -18.60 -8.55 -26.53
C LEU A 121 -18.67 -10.02 -26.10
N SER A 122 -19.77 -10.72 -26.35
CA SER A 122 -19.80 -12.18 -26.18
C SER A 122 -19.15 -12.95 -27.35
N ILE A 123 -18.52 -12.27 -28.29
CA ILE A 123 -18.03 -12.88 -29.56
C ILE A 123 -16.71 -13.63 -29.40
N LEU A 124 -15.92 -13.41 -28.36
CA LEU A 124 -14.58 -14.02 -28.24
C LEU A 124 -14.25 -14.65 -26.87
N GLY A 125 -15.21 -14.84 -25.97
CA GLY A 125 -14.93 -15.52 -24.69
C GLY A 125 -13.94 -14.80 -23.77
N ARG A 126 -13.53 -13.58 -24.08
CA ARG A 126 -12.75 -12.68 -23.22
C ARG A 126 -13.66 -11.57 -22.74
N VAL A 127 -13.82 -11.47 -21.42
CA VAL A 127 -14.41 -10.29 -20.81
C VAL A 127 -13.36 -9.17 -20.93
N LEU A 128 -13.45 -8.40 -22.01
CA LEU A 128 -12.71 -7.16 -22.09
C LEU A 128 -13.46 -6.12 -21.23
N PRO A 129 -12.78 -5.35 -20.38
CA PRO A 129 -13.42 -4.26 -19.67
C PRO A 129 -14.04 -3.33 -20.71
N LEU A 130 -15.36 -3.11 -20.59
CA LEU A 130 -16.07 -2.25 -21.53
C LEU A 130 -15.58 -0.82 -21.31
N PRO A 131 -15.12 -0.13 -22.36
CA PRO A 131 -14.65 1.22 -22.21
C PRO A 131 -15.74 2.12 -21.67
N ASN A 132 -15.39 2.98 -20.73
CA ASN A 132 -16.20 4.07 -20.26
C ASN A 132 -16.65 4.95 -21.46
N THR A 133 -17.84 5.53 -21.39
CA THR A 133 -18.32 6.50 -22.37
C THR A 133 -17.54 7.81 -22.31
N ASP A 134 -17.01 8.11 -21.12
CA ASP A 134 -16.14 9.25 -20.86
C ASP A 134 -14.82 8.80 -20.20
N LYS A 135 -13.69 9.11 -20.84
CA LYS A 135 -12.36 8.80 -20.31
C LYS A 135 -11.98 9.72 -19.13
N GLY A 136 -12.51 10.95 -19.13
CA GLY A 136 -12.31 11.92 -18.07
C GLY A 136 -12.87 11.46 -16.74
N ASP A 137 -13.83 10.54 -16.78
CA ASP A 137 -14.52 10.00 -15.62
C ASP A 137 -14.14 8.55 -15.27
N SER A 138 -12.99 8.08 -15.76
CA SER A 138 -12.49 6.75 -15.41
C SER A 138 -11.96 6.67 -13.99
N ILE A 139 -11.78 5.45 -13.46
CA ILE A 139 -11.09 5.24 -12.17
C ILE A 139 -9.69 5.85 -12.23
N LEU A 140 -8.94 5.66 -13.33
CA LEU A 140 -7.64 6.30 -13.52
C LEU A 140 -7.72 7.83 -13.45
N ALA A 141 -8.77 8.44 -14.01
CA ALA A 141 -8.97 9.88 -13.90
C ALA A 141 -9.18 10.31 -12.44
N ALA A 142 -9.97 9.55 -11.67
CA ALA A 142 -10.18 9.81 -10.25
C ALA A 142 -8.90 9.66 -9.43
N GLU A 143 -8.07 8.64 -9.70
CA GLU A 143 -6.75 8.47 -9.07
C GLU A 143 -5.84 9.67 -9.35
N VAL A 144 -5.72 10.07 -10.60
CA VAL A 144 -4.92 11.22 -11.03
C VAL A 144 -5.42 12.51 -10.37
N ALA A 145 -6.74 12.72 -10.32
CA ALA A 145 -7.34 13.88 -9.66
C ALA A 145 -7.06 13.89 -8.15
N GLY A 146 -7.15 12.73 -7.48
CA GLY A 146 -6.80 12.60 -6.07
C GLY A 146 -5.35 12.97 -5.79
N VAL A 147 -4.40 12.46 -6.59
CA VAL A 147 -2.98 12.79 -6.44
C VAL A 147 -2.73 14.30 -6.60
N ARG A 148 -3.40 14.96 -7.55
CA ARG A 148 -3.31 16.43 -7.72
C ARG A 148 -3.74 17.19 -6.49
N VAL A 149 -4.87 16.80 -5.90
CA VAL A 149 -5.37 17.43 -4.66
C VAL A 149 -4.35 17.30 -3.54
N LEU A 150 -3.71 16.14 -3.40
CA LEU A 150 -2.70 15.96 -2.38
C LEU A 150 -1.43 16.78 -2.67
N LEU A 151 -1.02 16.91 -3.94
CA LEU A 151 0.13 17.75 -4.31
C LEU A 151 -0.05 19.20 -3.89
N GLU A 152 -1.28 19.74 -3.95
CA GLU A 152 -1.58 21.11 -3.52
C GLU A 152 -1.39 21.30 -2.01
N GLN A 153 -1.47 20.24 -1.22
CA GLN A 153 -1.35 20.26 0.24
C GLN A 153 0.08 20.00 0.73
N LEU A 154 0.94 19.47 -0.12
CA LEU A 154 2.32 19.14 0.25
C LEU A 154 3.24 20.37 0.15
N ASP A 155 4.14 20.50 1.13
CA ASP A 155 5.18 21.53 1.09
C ASP A 155 6.42 21.01 0.31
N PRO A 156 6.72 21.58 -0.86
CA PRO A 156 7.87 21.14 -1.66
C PRO A 156 9.24 21.37 -0.99
N ARG A 157 9.30 22.16 0.09
CA ARG A 157 10.53 22.37 0.87
C ARG A 157 10.89 21.15 1.73
N THR A 158 9.88 20.44 2.19
CA THR A 158 10.06 19.27 3.07
C THR A 158 9.81 17.96 2.33
N THR A 159 8.99 17.96 1.29
CA THR A 159 8.50 16.76 0.62
C THR A 159 8.96 16.70 -0.84
N ARG A 160 9.60 15.59 -1.25
CA ARG A 160 9.80 15.24 -2.65
C ARG A 160 8.77 14.21 -3.06
N VAL A 161 8.30 14.33 -4.28
CA VAL A 161 7.29 13.43 -4.85
C VAL A 161 7.82 12.80 -6.13
N GLY A 162 7.61 11.49 -6.26
CA GLY A 162 7.85 10.72 -7.47
C GLY A 162 6.59 10.02 -7.96
N LEU A 163 6.57 9.64 -9.22
CA LEU A 163 5.49 8.85 -9.84
C LEU A 163 6.03 7.57 -10.42
N VAL A 164 5.38 6.47 -10.09
CA VAL A 164 5.53 5.16 -10.72
C VAL A 164 4.18 4.76 -11.28
N ALA A 165 4.12 4.44 -12.56
CA ALA A 165 2.95 3.82 -13.15
C ALA A 165 3.22 2.33 -13.35
N PHE A 166 2.19 1.51 -13.15
CA PHE A 166 2.33 0.08 -13.33
C PHE A 166 1.09 -0.53 -14.00
N SER A 167 1.35 -1.59 -14.70
CA SER A 167 0.36 -2.50 -15.27
C SER A 167 1.03 -3.86 -15.46
N GLY A 168 0.98 -4.41 -16.66
CA GLY A 168 1.79 -5.55 -17.06
C GLY A 168 1.25 -6.24 -18.29
N ASP A 169 2.13 -6.98 -18.92
CA ASP A 169 1.80 -7.90 -19.99
C ASP A 169 2.59 -9.21 -19.78
N ASN A 170 2.41 -10.16 -20.68
CA ASN A 170 3.13 -11.43 -20.60
C ASN A 170 4.48 -11.39 -21.33
N ASP A 171 4.94 -10.22 -21.74
CA ASP A 171 6.23 -10.06 -22.40
C ASP A 171 7.33 -9.72 -21.37
N ALA A 172 8.20 -10.68 -21.09
CA ALA A 172 9.32 -10.50 -20.18
C ALA A 172 10.33 -9.41 -20.62
N LEU A 173 10.21 -8.87 -21.83
CA LEU A 173 11.08 -7.82 -22.36
C LEU A 173 10.54 -6.42 -22.07
N THR A 174 9.25 -6.29 -21.76
CA THR A 174 8.64 -5.03 -21.39
C THR A 174 8.55 -4.89 -19.88
N PRO A 175 8.96 -3.76 -19.29
CA PRO A 175 8.80 -3.56 -17.86
C PRO A 175 7.32 -3.33 -17.48
N ASP A 176 6.86 -4.03 -16.47
CA ASP A 176 5.49 -3.90 -15.93
C ASP A 176 5.29 -2.69 -15.01
N ALA A 177 6.37 -2.03 -14.63
CA ALA A 177 6.36 -0.79 -13.88
C ALA A 177 7.47 0.13 -14.36
N TYR A 178 7.22 1.42 -14.40
CA TYR A 178 8.20 2.41 -14.84
C TYR A 178 8.07 3.72 -14.06
N THR A 179 9.21 4.36 -13.85
CA THR A 179 9.31 5.65 -13.20
C THR A 179 8.89 6.74 -14.19
N GLU A 180 7.69 7.26 -14.00
CA GLU A 180 7.18 8.38 -14.81
C GLU A 180 7.87 9.68 -14.42
N VAL A 181 8.06 9.90 -13.11
CA VAL A 181 8.76 11.06 -12.56
C VAL A 181 9.64 10.62 -11.40
N PRO A 182 10.97 10.83 -11.44
CA PRO A 182 11.83 10.64 -10.28
C PRO A 182 11.46 11.59 -9.15
N LEU A 183 11.85 11.26 -7.91
CA LEU A 183 11.64 12.11 -6.73
C LEU A 183 12.13 13.54 -6.96
N THR A 184 11.21 14.48 -6.88
CA THR A 184 11.45 15.90 -7.13
C THR A 184 10.61 16.78 -6.21
N SER A 185 11.14 17.97 -5.89
CA SER A 185 10.39 19.06 -5.26
C SER A 185 9.70 19.98 -6.28
N GLU A 186 9.95 19.74 -7.58
CA GLU A 186 9.33 20.51 -8.66
C GLU A 186 7.99 19.87 -9.06
N TYR A 187 6.93 20.17 -8.32
CA TYR A 187 5.61 19.54 -8.51
C TYR A 187 5.02 19.74 -9.90
N GLY A 188 5.42 20.81 -10.61
CA GLY A 188 5.05 20.96 -12.01
C GLY A 188 5.59 19.85 -12.95
N LYS A 189 6.63 19.10 -12.56
CA LYS A 189 7.06 17.88 -13.27
C LYS A 189 6.14 16.72 -12.96
N VAL A 190 5.68 16.64 -11.71
CA VAL A 190 4.73 15.61 -11.26
C VAL A 190 3.40 15.77 -11.98
N GLU A 191 2.90 17.00 -12.11
CA GLU A 191 1.69 17.33 -12.88
C GLU A 191 1.80 16.87 -14.35
N LYS A 192 2.91 17.17 -15.00
CA LYS A 192 3.16 16.72 -16.38
C LYS A 192 3.24 15.19 -16.49
N GLY A 193 3.78 14.52 -15.47
CA GLY A 193 3.79 13.06 -15.38
C GLY A 193 2.38 12.50 -15.24
N LEU A 194 1.55 13.07 -14.39
CA LEU A 194 0.13 12.70 -14.26
C LEU A 194 -0.62 12.88 -15.59
N ASP A 195 -0.38 13.99 -16.31
CA ASP A 195 -0.93 14.20 -17.63
C ASP A 195 -0.46 13.16 -18.65
N ALA A 196 0.80 12.70 -18.55
CA ALA A 196 1.35 11.68 -19.43
C ALA A 196 0.71 10.32 -19.14
N ILE A 197 0.56 9.93 -17.87
CA ILE A 197 -0.14 8.71 -17.44
C ILE A 197 -1.58 8.73 -17.97
N PHE A 198 -2.32 9.80 -17.72
CA PHE A 198 -3.70 9.93 -18.15
C PHE A 198 -3.88 9.87 -19.67
N ARG A 199 -3.00 10.56 -20.44
CA ARG A 199 -3.03 10.52 -21.92
C ARG A 199 -2.72 9.14 -22.49
N ARG A 200 -1.81 8.40 -21.87
CA ARG A 200 -1.48 7.03 -22.25
C ARG A 200 -2.67 6.11 -22.00
N GLY A 201 -3.37 6.33 -20.90
CA GLY A 201 -4.56 5.60 -20.50
C GLY A 201 -4.28 4.20 -20.01
N PRO A 202 -5.33 3.50 -19.57
CA PRO A 202 -5.25 2.14 -19.05
C PRO A 202 -4.85 1.13 -20.12
N LYS A 203 -4.00 0.17 -19.74
CA LYS A 203 -3.61 -0.94 -20.61
C LYS A 203 -2.95 -2.08 -19.84
N GLY A 204 -3.42 -3.29 -20.06
CA GLY A 204 -2.75 -4.50 -19.62
C GLY A 204 -3.26 -5.06 -18.29
N LEU A 205 -2.48 -5.96 -17.73
CA LEU A 205 -2.73 -6.69 -16.49
C LEU A 205 -2.14 -5.94 -15.28
N THR A 206 -2.17 -6.56 -14.08
CA THR A 206 -1.80 -5.91 -12.82
C THR A 206 -0.62 -6.62 -12.17
N ASN A 207 0.60 -6.04 -12.20
CA ASN A 207 1.80 -6.56 -11.54
C ASN A 207 2.21 -5.71 -10.33
N MET A 208 1.59 -5.97 -9.18
CA MET A 208 1.91 -5.26 -7.94
C MET A 208 3.34 -5.52 -7.45
N VAL A 209 3.93 -6.68 -7.79
CA VAL A 209 5.30 -7.02 -7.39
C VAL A 209 6.30 -6.05 -8.03
N SER A 210 6.18 -5.82 -9.34
CA SER A 210 7.02 -4.88 -10.08
C SER A 210 6.84 -3.45 -9.58
N ALA A 211 5.60 -3.06 -9.28
CA ALA A 211 5.24 -1.75 -8.77
C ALA A 211 5.91 -1.44 -7.43
N VAL A 212 5.75 -2.31 -6.44
CA VAL A 212 6.35 -2.14 -5.09
C VAL A 212 7.87 -2.18 -5.17
N ASN A 213 8.42 -3.06 -5.99
CA ASN A 213 9.87 -3.16 -6.18
C ASN A 213 10.45 -1.85 -6.74
N LEU A 214 9.87 -1.32 -7.82
CA LEU A 214 10.35 -0.11 -8.47
C LEU A 214 10.19 1.11 -7.55
N ALA A 215 9.06 1.27 -6.89
CA ALA A 215 8.84 2.36 -5.92
C ALA A 215 9.87 2.32 -4.77
N THR A 216 10.18 1.11 -4.28
CA THR A 216 11.21 0.93 -3.26
C THR A 216 12.60 1.33 -3.78
N ILE A 217 12.95 0.93 -5.00
CA ILE A 217 14.21 1.31 -5.67
C ILE A 217 14.34 2.83 -5.77
N GLU A 218 13.30 3.52 -6.21
CA GLU A 218 13.26 4.99 -6.33
C GLU A 218 13.42 5.68 -4.97
N LEU A 219 12.73 5.22 -3.93
CA LEU A 219 12.83 5.78 -2.58
C LEU A 219 14.21 5.59 -1.95
N LEU A 220 14.89 4.52 -2.29
CA LEU A 220 16.24 4.25 -1.78
C LEU A 220 17.32 5.01 -2.54
N GLY A 221 17.02 5.50 -3.75
CA GLY A 221 18.03 6.10 -4.62
C GLY A 221 19.18 5.13 -4.92
N SER A 222 18.84 3.85 -5.19
CA SER A 222 19.84 2.83 -5.52
C SER A 222 20.48 3.07 -6.90
N GLN A 223 21.51 2.30 -7.26
CA GLN A 223 22.20 2.48 -8.55
C GLN A 223 21.29 2.38 -9.79
N SER A 224 20.16 1.67 -9.67
CA SER A 224 19.17 1.53 -10.75
C SER A 224 18.02 2.54 -10.66
N ALA A 225 18.00 3.41 -9.65
CA ALA A 225 17.00 4.46 -9.53
C ALA A 225 17.34 5.68 -10.37
N TYR A 226 16.32 6.35 -10.84
CA TYR A 226 16.47 7.70 -11.41
C TYR A 226 16.49 8.77 -10.30
N SER A 227 15.98 8.43 -9.13
CA SER A 227 15.96 9.31 -7.96
C SER A 227 17.28 9.28 -7.19
N THR A 228 17.62 10.39 -6.54
CA THR A 228 18.77 10.46 -5.64
C THR A 228 18.33 10.23 -4.20
N LYS A 229 19.14 9.48 -3.45
CA LYS A 229 18.93 9.25 -2.02
C LYS A 229 18.93 10.56 -1.25
N ARG A 230 18.05 10.67 -0.25
CA ARG A 230 18.05 11.72 0.78
C ARG A 230 18.10 11.05 2.14
N ASP A 231 19.16 11.32 2.91
CA ASP A 231 19.29 10.75 4.26
C ASP A 231 18.36 11.45 5.24
N GLY A 232 17.86 10.71 6.23
CA GLY A 232 16.93 11.23 7.23
C GLY A 232 15.50 11.46 6.75
N SER A 233 15.21 11.20 5.46
CA SER A 233 13.87 11.32 4.91
C SER A 233 13.02 10.10 5.23
N ARG A 234 11.77 10.32 5.62
CA ARG A 234 10.77 9.24 5.68
C ARG A 234 10.33 8.85 4.29
N ARG A 235 10.31 7.54 4.04
CA ARG A 235 10.01 6.96 2.74
C ARG A 235 8.62 6.38 2.74
N VAL A 236 7.76 6.90 1.88
CA VAL A 236 6.35 6.52 1.80
C VAL A 236 5.98 6.15 0.37
N VAL A 237 5.35 5.03 0.21
CA VAL A 237 4.65 4.64 -1.02
C VAL A 237 3.17 4.89 -0.82
N MET A 238 2.55 5.64 -1.71
CA MET A 238 1.10 5.79 -1.80
C MET A 238 0.63 4.89 -2.96
N PHE A 239 0.11 3.71 -2.63
CA PHE A 239 -0.22 2.67 -3.60
C PHE A 239 -1.70 2.68 -3.93
N LEU A 240 -2.05 3.07 -5.16
CA LEU A 240 -3.42 3.16 -5.67
C LEU A 240 -3.68 2.00 -6.62
N THR A 241 -4.79 1.29 -6.45
CA THR A 241 -5.21 0.18 -7.34
C THR A 241 -6.71 -0.05 -7.23
N ASP A 242 -7.31 -0.48 -8.34
CA ASP A 242 -8.71 -0.87 -8.43
C ASP A 242 -8.89 -2.40 -8.55
N GLY A 243 -7.81 -3.18 -8.49
CA GLY A 243 -7.85 -4.61 -8.78
C GLY A 243 -6.98 -5.51 -7.92
N GLN A 244 -6.89 -6.74 -8.38
CA GLN A 244 -6.13 -7.82 -7.79
C GLN A 244 -4.86 -8.09 -8.62
N PRO A 245 -3.76 -8.61 -8.01
CA PRO A 245 -2.56 -8.93 -8.77
C PRO A 245 -2.81 -10.13 -9.70
N THR A 246 -2.68 -9.91 -11.00
CA THR A 246 -2.82 -10.94 -12.03
C THR A 246 -1.48 -11.47 -12.55
N LEU A 247 -0.40 -10.74 -12.27
CA LEU A 247 0.99 -11.07 -12.62
C LEU A 247 1.89 -11.08 -11.37
N PRO A 248 3.10 -11.68 -11.42
CA PRO A 248 3.82 -12.16 -12.61
C PRO A 248 3.46 -13.57 -13.09
N LEU A 249 2.63 -14.31 -12.38
CA LEU A 249 2.29 -15.68 -12.74
C LEU A 249 0.85 -15.76 -13.26
N GLU A 250 0.67 -16.12 -14.52
CA GLU A 250 -0.66 -16.34 -15.07
C GLU A 250 -1.44 -17.40 -14.28
N ASN A 251 -2.73 -17.16 -14.09
CA ASN A 251 -3.67 -18.06 -13.40
C ASN A 251 -3.25 -18.47 -11.98
N SER A 252 -2.42 -17.67 -11.32
CA SER A 252 -1.88 -17.94 -9.99
C SER A 252 -2.07 -16.77 -9.04
N GLN A 253 -3.28 -16.23 -8.95
CA GLN A 253 -3.62 -15.04 -8.15
C GLN A 253 -3.12 -15.14 -6.70
N LEU A 254 -3.30 -16.28 -6.04
CA LEU A 254 -2.80 -16.49 -4.67
C LEU A 254 -1.27 -16.40 -4.57
N GLN A 255 -0.53 -16.89 -5.57
CA GLN A 255 0.93 -16.79 -5.57
C GLN A 255 1.37 -15.35 -5.86
N ASN A 256 0.73 -14.67 -6.80
CA ASN A 256 0.96 -13.25 -7.08
C ASN A 256 0.72 -12.40 -5.82
N ALA A 257 -0.37 -12.67 -5.10
CA ALA A 257 -0.68 -12.04 -3.83
C ALA A 257 0.45 -12.24 -2.80
N LYS A 258 0.91 -13.47 -2.60
CA LYS A 258 2.03 -13.78 -1.70
C LYS A 258 3.32 -13.08 -2.12
N MET A 259 3.62 -13.02 -3.41
CA MET A 259 4.81 -12.34 -3.92
C MET A 259 4.76 -10.83 -3.69
N ALA A 260 3.59 -10.19 -3.89
CA ALA A 260 3.39 -8.77 -3.61
C ALA A 260 3.58 -8.45 -2.12
N ILE A 261 3.00 -9.26 -1.22
CA ILE A 261 3.18 -9.12 0.23
C ILE A 261 4.65 -9.34 0.62
N GLN A 262 5.33 -10.34 0.05
CA GLN A 262 6.76 -10.55 0.30
C GLN A 262 7.62 -9.37 -0.14
N GLN A 263 7.26 -8.71 -1.24
CA GLN A 263 7.94 -7.51 -1.69
C GLN A 263 7.69 -6.34 -0.71
N ALA A 264 6.48 -6.19 -0.18
CA ALA A 264 6.18 -5.22 0.87
C ALA A 264 6.98 -5.50 2.16
N VAL A 265 7.12 -6.77 2.56
CA VAL A 265 8.00 -7.14 3.71
C VAL A 265 9.47 -6.76 3.46
N ARG A 266 9.95 -6.84 2.21
CA ARG A 266 11.30 -6.37 1.88
C ARG A 266 11.40 -4.85 1.98
N ALA A 267 10.38 -4.12 1.48
CA ALA A 267 10.28 -2.67 1.60
C ALA A 267 10.28 -2.23 3.08
N ALA A 268 9.52 -2.90 3.94
CA ALA A 268 9.50 -2.65 5.39
C ALA A 268 10.87 -2.78 6.06
N LYS A 269 11.66 -3.78 5.67
CA LYS A 269 13.05 -3.95 6.17
C LYS A 269 14.02 -2.84 5.76
N LEU A 270 13.60 -2.01 4.79
CA LEU A 270 14.36 -0.88 4.26
C LEU A 270 13.73 0.45 4.70
N ASP A 271 12.91 0.43 5.76
CA ASP A 271 12.20 1.58 6.32
C ASP A 271 11.32 2.31 5.27
N VAL A 272 10.67 1.54 4.41
CA VAL A 272 9.67 2.05 3.46
C VAL A 272 8.28 1.69 3.97
N ARG A 273 7.47 2.70 4.22
CA ARG A 273 6.05 2.58 4.56
C ARG A 273 5.23 2.53 3.28
N ILE A 274 4.21 1.69 3.24
CA ILE A 274 3.27 1.61 2.11
C ILE A 274 1.86 1.88 2.62
N ASP A 275 1.31 3.02 2.22
CA ASP A 275 -0.09 3.35 2.40
C ASP A 275 -0.86 2.90 1.15
N THR A 276 -1.92 2.12 1.32
CA THR A 276 -2.65 1.52 0.19
C THR A 276 -4.06 2.05 0.09
N PHE A 277 -4.49 2.29 -1.14
CA PHE A 277 -5.83 2.76 -1.49
C PHE A 277 -6.46 1.73 -2.44
N ALA A 278 -7.45 1.00 -1.94
CA ALA A 278 -8.23 0.06 -2.74
C ALA A 278 -9.47 0.78 -3.27
N ILE A 279 -9.56 0.95 -4.59
CA ILE A 279 -10.53 1.83 -5.23
C ILE A 279 -11.55 0.98 -6.00
N GLY A 280 -12.84 1.15 -5.68
CA GLY A 280 -13.93 0.43 -6.30
C GLY A 280 -14.26 -0.92 -5.64
N GLU A 281 -15.33 -1.54 -6.12
CA GLU A 281 -15.85 -2.79 -5.53
C GLU A 281 -14.93 -3.99 -5.82
N ASP A 282 -14.28 -4.02 -6.99
CA ASP A 282 -13.42 -5.13 -7.39
C ASP A 282 -12.17 -5.22 -6.48
N ALA A 283 -11.53 -4.10 -6.16
CA ALA A 283 -10.43 -4.05 -5.20
C ALA A 283 -10.85 -4.43 -3.78
N LEU A 284 -12.10 -4.12 -3.41
CA LEU A 284 -12.64 -4.37 -2.07
C LEU A 284 -13.26 -5.76 -1.91
N SER A 285 -13.46 -6.51 -2.98
CA SER A 285 -14.00 -7.88 -2.93
C SER A 285 -13.04 -8.83 -2.22
N GLU A 286 -11.73 -8.70 -2.47
CA GLU A 286 -10.66 -9.49 -1.85
C GLU A 286 -9.44 -8.61 -1.49
N PRO A 287 -9.55 -7.65 -0.56
CA PRO A 287 -8.53 -6.64 -0.31
C PRO A 287 -7.30 -7.16 0.45
N VAL A 288 -7.16 -8.48 0.63
CA VAL A 288 -6.13 -9.11 1.46
C VAL A 288 -4.72 -8.63 1.12
N VAL A 289 -4.40 -8.50 -0.17
CA VAL A 289 -3.05 -8.11 -0.62
C VAL A 289 -2.70 -6.71 -0.16
N VAL A 290 -3.55 -5.73 -0.49
CA VAL A 290 -3.29 -4.32 -0.17
C VAL A 290 -3.37 -4.04 1.33
N VAL A 291 -4.26 -4.73 2.05
CA VAL A 291 -4.33 -4.66 3.51
C VAL A 291 -3.05 -5.21 4.14
N GLU A 292 -2.56 -6.37 3.68
CA GLU A 292 -1.32 -6.95 4.21
C GLU A 292 -0.09 -6.13 3.83
N MET A 293 -0.02 -5.57 2.63
CA MET A 293 1.06 -4.67 2.23
C MET A 293 1.15 -3.46 3.16
N ALA A 294 0.02 -2.81 3.46
CA ALA A 294 -0.02 -1.72 4.42
C ALA A 294 0.38 -2.21 5.83
N ARG A 295 -0.20 -3.30 6.32
CA ARG A 295 0.06 -3.84 7.65
C ARG A 295 1.53 -4.16 7.90
N VAL A 296 2.19 -4.87 6.98
CA VAL A 296 3.59 -5.31 7.17
C VAL A 296 4.59 -4.17 7.09
N THR A 297 4.18 -3.01 6.52
CA THR A 297 5.00 -1.81 6.40
C THR A 297 4.63 -0.72 7.40
N SER A 298 3.74 -1.01 8.35
CA SER A 298 3.18 -0.03 9.30
C SER A 298 2.48 1.15 8.59
N GLY A 299 1.95 0.90 7.39
CA GLY A 299 1.17 1.85 6.63
C GLY A 299 -0.32 1.76 6.92
N VAL A 300 -1.08 2.59 6.22
CA VAL A 300 -2.53 2.70 6.34
C VAL A 300 -3.21 2.08 5.13
N PHE A 301 -4.20 1.23 5.36
CA PHE A 301 -5.12 0.77 4.33
C PHE A 301 -6.36 1.67 4.28
N THR A 302 -6.65 2.24 3.13
CA THR A 302 -7.80 3.11 2.90
C THR A 302 -8.72 2.49 1.85
N PRO A 303 -9.87 1.93 2.27
CA PRO A 303 -10.87 1.44 1.33
C PRO A 303 -11.64 2.61 0.71
N VAL A 304 -11.70 2.67 -0.60
CA VAL A 304 -12.45 3.66 -1.38
C VAL A 304 -13.54 2.95 -2.16
N ARG A 305 -14.69 2.75 -1.53
CA ARG A 305 -15.79 1.98 -2.15
C ARG A 305 -16.28 2.60 -3.45
N ASN A 306 -16.47 3.92 -3.44
CA ASN A 306 -16.88 4.64 -4.64
C ASN A 306 -15.66 5.42 -5.17
N PRO A 307 -15.19 5.15 -6.39
CA PRO A 307 -14.05 5.87 -6.95
C PRO A 307 -14.21 7.38 -6.96
N LYS A 308 -15.45 7.89 -7.06
CA LYS A 308 -15.75 9.32 -6.94
C LYS A 308 -15.29 9.97 -5.62
N ASP A 309 -15.14 9.17 -4.56
CA ASP A 309 -14.76 9.68 -3.24
C ASP A 309 -13.24 9.81 -3.08
N VAL A 310 -12.44 9.36 -4.06
CA VAL A 310 -10.97 9.44 -4.04
C VAL A 310 -10.52 10.87 -3.77
N ARG A 311 -11.05 11.85 -4.51
CA ARG A 311 -10.70 13.25 -4.34
C ARG A 311 -10.94 13.75 -2.93
N ALA A 312 -12.13 13.50 -2.37
CA ALA A 312 -12.49 13.94 -1.02
C ALA A 312 -11.63 13.25 0.06
N ILE A 313 -11.24 11.98 -0.18
CA ILE A 313 -10.36 11.26 0.73
C ILE A 313 -8.97 11.90 0.73
N PHE A 314 -8.46 12.28 -0.45
CA PHE A 314 -7.15 12.92 -0.55
C PHE A 314 -7.16 14.37 -0.06
N GLU A 315 -8.29 15.07 -0.08
CA GLU A 315 -8.45 16.39 0.56
C GLU A 315 -8.25 16.32 2.09
N ASP A 316 -8.59 15.18 2.70
CA ASP A 316 -8.43 14.93 4.13
C ASP A 316 -7.06 14.31 4.50
N VAL A 317 -6.19 13.99 3.53
CA VAL A 317 -4.84 13.45 3.79
C VAL A 317 -3.91 14.59 4.16
N SER A 318 -3.56 14.69 5.44
CA SER A 318 -2.43 15.49 5.90
C SER A 318 -1.40 14.57 6.55
N PHE A 319 -0.13 14.92 6.46
CA PHE A 319 0.91 14.14 7.12
C PHE A 319 1.02 14.63 8.58
N SER A 320 0.23 14.00 9.46
CA SER A 320 0.43 14.20 10.89
C SER A 320 1.77 13.60 11.29
N GLU A 321 2.59 14.33 12.04
CA GLU A 321 3.87 13.83 12.56
C GLU A 321 3.66 12.85 13.73
N ILE A 322 2.60 12.06 13.71
CA ILE A 322 2.27 11.06 14.74
C ILE A 322 2.95 9.74 14.39
N GLU A 323 3.92 9.35 15.21
CA GLU A 323 4.62 8.07 15.09
C GLU A 323 3.75 6.90 15.55
N SER A 324 3.02 7.08 16.65
CA SER A 324 2.14 6.06 17.20
C SER A 324 0.93 6.66 17.89
N LEU A 325 -0.19 5.98 17.76
CA LEU A 325 -1.44 6.30 18.45
C LEU A 325 -2.01 5.01 19.05
N ALA A 326 -2.39 5.07 20.31
CA ALA A 326 -3.08 3.99 21.01
C ALA A 326 -4.34 4.53 21.66
N VAL A 327 -5.44 3.81 21.53
CA VAL A 327 -6.70 4.11 22.22
C VAL A 327 -7.09 2.89 23.04
N ARG A 328 -7.37 3.08 24.32
CA ARG A 328 -7.69 1.98 25.22
C ARG A 328 -8.81 2.34 26.20
N ASN A 329 -9.53 1.36 26.63
CA ASN A 329 -10.43 1.47 27.76
C ASN A 329 -9.68 1.06 29.03
N LYS A 330 -9.27 2.04 29.85
CA LYS A 330 -8.54 1.78 31.11
C LYS A 330 -9.33 0.96 32.10
N THR A 331 -10.66 1.04 32.07
CA THR A 331 -11.55 0.34 33.01
C THR A 331 -11.58 -1.16 32.72
N THR A 332 -11.53 -1.58 31.46
CA THR A 332 -11.47 -2.99 31.05
C THR A 332 -10.05 -3.48 30.83
N GLY A 333 -9.09 -2.58 30.65
CA GLY A 333 -7.74 -2.87 30.20
C GLY A 333 -7.65 -3.19 28.70
N ALA A 334 -8.75 -3.15 27.97
CA ALA A 334 -8.80 -3.50 26.56
C ALA A 334 -8.25 -2.36 25.69
N ILE A 335 -7.36 -2.70 24.78
CA ILE A 335 -6.95 -1.83 23.66
C ILE A 335 -8.06 -1.86 22.60
N ALA A 336 -8.22 -0.78 21.86
CA ALA A 336 -9.18 -0.72 20.76
C ALA A 336 -9.02 -1.93 19.84
N SER A 337 -10.12 -2.65 19.62
CA SER A 337 -10.12 -3.85 18.76
C SER A 337 -9.87 -3.54 17.30
N GLN A 338 -10.17 -2.29 16.91
CA GLN A 338 -9.83 -1.70 15.62
C GLN A 338 -9.48 -0.23 15.83
N LEU A 339 -8.41 0.22 15.20
CA LEU A 339 -7.95 1.61 15.19
C LEU A 339 -7.54 1.99 13.77
N ILE A 340 -8.13 3.05 13.26
CA ILE A 340 -7.71 3.70 12.00
C ILE A 340 -7.17 5.07 12.38
N SER A 341 -5.93 5.34 11.99
CA SER A 341 -5.33 6.67 12.02
C SER A 341 -5.23 7.17 10.58
N ASN A 342 -5.85 8.30 10.31
CA ASN A 342 -5.77 8.94 9.01
C ASN A 342 -4.56 9.88 8.96
N ALA A 343 -4.11 10.18 7.75
CA ALA A 343 -2.96 11.06 7.57
C ALA A 343 -3.24 12.52 8.00
N ASP A 344 -4.51 12.92 8.11
CA ASP A 344 -4.95 14.22 8.66
C ASP A 344 -4.89 14.29 10.20
N GLY A 345 -4.35 13.26 10.85
CA GLY A 345 -4.32 13.14 12.30
C GLY A 345 -5.66 12.75 12.92
N SER A 346 -6.75 12.67 12.15
CA SER A 346 -7.99 12.12 12.68
C SER A 346 -7.87 10.62 12.91
N PHE A 347 -8.51 10.14 13.95
CA PHE A 347 -8.53 8.72 14.25
C PHE A 347 -9.93 8.23 14.58
N SER A 348 -10.13 6.94 14.38
CA SER A 348 -11.36 6.25 14.73
C SER A 348 -11.02 4.91 15.36
N ALA A 349 -11.69 4.58 16.45
CA ALA A 349 -11.43 3.39 17.24
C ALA A 349 -12.74 2.66 17.59
N LEU A 350 -12.67 1.34 17.67
CA LEU A 350 -13.75 0.52 18.21
C LEU A 350 -13.28 -0.06 19.55
N LEU A 351 -13.96 0.33 20.63
CA LEU A 351 -13.60 0.00 22.02
C LEU A 351 -14.60 -0.98 22.60
N GLU A 352 -14.11 -1.99 23.32
CA GLU A 352 -14.95 -2.84 24.15
C GLU A 352 -15.29 -2.12 25.45
N MET A 353 -16.58 -2.12 25.78
CA MET A 353 -17.13 -1.40 26.92
C MET A 353 -17.74 -2.38 27.93
N ARG A 354 -17.75 -1.99 29.18
CA ARG A 354 -18.54 -2.69 30.23
C ARG A 354 -19.64 -1.79 30.73
N ASP A 355 -20.69 -2.36 31.25
CA ASP A 355 -21.76 -1.59 31.91
C ASP A 355 -21.20 -0.75 33.07
N GLY A 356 -21.65 0.49 33.17
CA GLY A 356 -21.20 1.47 34.12
C GLY A 356 -20.18 2.47 33.59
N GLU A 357 -19.36 3.00 34.48
CA GLU A 357 -18.33 3.98 34.09
C GLU A 357 -17.14 3.33 33.39
N ASN A 358 -16.74 3.92 32.31
CA ASN A 358 -15.56 3.56 31.55
C ASN A 358 -14.67 4.78 31.33
N VAL A 359 -13.38 4.61 31.55
CA VAL A 359 -12.36 5.62 31.25
C VAL A 359 -11.67 5.24 29.95
N ILE A 360 -11.85 6.07 28.94
CA ILE A 360 -11.20 5.92 27.63
C ILE A 360 -9.98 6.82 27.61
N GLU A 361 -8.83 6.27 27.29
CA GLU A 361 -7.57 6.99 27.13
C GLU A 361 -7.09 6.88 25.68
N ALA A 362 -6.75 8.02 25.09
CA ALA A 362 -5.93 8.08 23.90
C ALA A 362 -4.52 8.54 24.29
N GLU A 363 -3.51 7.88 23.72
CA GLU A 363 -2.11 8.22 23.89
C GLU A 363 -1.49 8.30 22.49
N ALA A 364 -0.88 9.44 22.18
CA ALA A 364 -0.18 9.66 20.94
C ALA A 364 1.27 10.01 21.19
N ARG A 365 2.15 9.55 20.29
CA ARG A 365 3.56 9.92 20.28
C ARG A 365 3.91 10.49 18.92
N SER A 366 4.53 11.63 18.92
CA SER A 366 5.02 12.29 17.70
C SER A 366 6.42 11.77 17.34
N THR A 367 6.81 12.02 16.10
CA THR A 367 8.11 11.59 15.54
C THR A 367 9.31 12.22 16.22
N ASP A 368 9.13 13.35 16.91
CA ASP A 368 10.15 14.00 17.74
C ASP A 368 10.25 13.43 19.17
N GLY A 369 9.40 12.44 19.50
CA GLY A 369 9.33 11.77 20.78
C GLY A 369 8.41 12.43 21.81
N THR A 370 7.74 13.55 21.48
CA THR A 370 6.73 14.17 22.34
C THR A 370 5.54 13.25 22.50
N THR A 371 5.05 13.07 23.72
CA THR A 371 3.90 12.24 24.02
C THR A 371 2.75 13.08 24.56
N GLY A 372 1.53 12.82 24.07
CA GLY A 372 0.30 13.42 24.56
C GLY A 372 -0.66 12.35 25.05
N ARG A 373 -1.44 12.68 26.07
CA ARG A 373 -2.48 11.80 26.61
C ARG A 373 -3.77 12.57 26.80
N ARG A 374 -4.88 11.94 26.46
CA ARG A 374 -6.21 12.48 26.70
C ARG A 374 -7.10 11.40 27.30
N GLU A 375 -7.79 11.73 28.37
CA GLU A 375 -8.75 10.83 29.04
C GLU A 375 -10.13 11.45 29.02
N ILE A 376 -11.13 10.60 28.82
CA ILE A 376 -12.55 10.93 29.00
C ILE A 376 -13.21 9.83 29.79
N THR A 377 -14.25 10.18 30.54
CA THR A 377 -15.09 9.25 31.25
C THR A 377 -16.46 9.20 30.57
N VAL A 378 -16.96 8.00 30.32
CA VAL A 378 -18.28 7.78 29.72
C VAL A 378 -19.03 6.73 30.51
N LYS A 379 -20.35 6.82 30.57
CA LYS A 379 -21.21 5.81 31.16
C LYS A 379 -21.78 4.93 30.06
N PHE A 380 -21.45 3.65 30.07
CA PHE A 380 -21.99 2.69 29.14
C PHE A 380 -23.17 1.91 29.78
N LEU A 381 -24.25 1.78 29.03
CA LEU A 381 -25.44 1.04 29.45
C LEU A 381 -25.91 0.19 28.28
N SER A 382 -25.87 -1.13 28.38
CA SER A 382 -26.21 -2.06 27.30
C SER A 382 -27.66 -1.92 26.76
N GLY A 383 -28.55 -1.28 27.50
CA GLY A 383 -29.91 -0.96 27.07
C GLY A 383 -30.20 0.50 26.73
N ALA A 384 -29.17 1.36 26.72
CA ALA A 384 -29.34 2.79 26.37
C ALA A 384 -29.51 3.01 24.87
N GLN A 385 -29.95 4.22 24.52
CA GLN A 385 -30.00 4.63 23.13
C GLN A 385 -28.60 4.52 22.48
N ALA A 386 -28.59 4.08 21.23
CA ALA A 386 -27.36 4.03 20.46
C ALA A 386 -26.68 5.40 20.40
N GLN A 387 -25.38 5.40 20.40
CA GLN A 387 -24.55 6.59 20.28
C GLN A 387 -24.97 7.42 19.05
N THR A 388 -25.26 8.72 19.27
CA THR A 388 -25.59 9.62 18.16
C THR A 388 -24.32 9.96 17.39
N LEU A 389 -24.24 9.48 16.15
CA LEU A 389 -23.09 9.67 15.27
C LEU A 389 -23.46 10.55 14.09
N THR A 390 -22.55 11.42 13.70
CA THR A 390 -22.67 12.17 12.43
C THR A 390 -22.55 11.22 11.22
N PRO A 391 -23.01 11.59 10.03
CA PRO A 391 -22.85 10.76 8.83
C PRO A 391 -21.40 10.34 8.57
N ARG A 392 -20.42 11.24 8.81
CA ARG A 392 -18.98 10.96 8.71
C ARG A 392 -18.55 9.88 9.72
N MET A 393 -18.96 10.01 10.98
CA MET A 393 -18.66 9.04 12.03
C MET A 393 -19.31 7.67 11.74
N VAL A 394 -20.51 7.64 11.17
CA VAL A 394 -21.16 6.39 10.74
C VAL A 394 -20.35 5.71 9.66
N ALA A 395 -19.85 6.46 8.66
CA ALA A 395 -19.00 5.92 7.62
C ALA A 395 -17.68 5.36 8.21
N GLN A 396 -17.05 6.08 9.13
CA GLN A 396 -15.83 5.62 9.82
C GLN A 396 -16.09 4.37 10.66
N ARG A 397 -17.20 4.33 11.41
CA ARG A 397 -17.60 3.13 12.18
C ARG A 397 -17.82 1.92 11.29
N ASN A 398 -18.48 2.12 10.16
CA ASN A 398 -18.71 1.03 9.21
C ASN A 398 -17.38 0.48 8.66
N ARG A 399 -16.41 1.36 8.34
CA ARG A 399 -15.05 0.94 7.94
C ARG A 399 -14.37 0.09 9.03
N LEU A 400 -14.44 0.51 10.29
CA LEU A 400 -13.88 -0.25 11.42
C LEU A 400 -14.54 -1.64 11.55
N LEU A 401 -15.85 -1.71 11.39
CA LEU A 401 -16.58 -2.98 11.45
C LEU A 401 -16.25 -3.89 10.25
N GLU A 402 -16.08 -3.32 9.07
CA GLU A 402 -15.62 -4.06 7.89
C GLU A 402 -14.20 -4.62 8.12
N ASN A 403 -13.27 -3.81 8.62
CA ASN A 403 -11.93 -4.26 8.97
C ASN A 403 -11.95 -5.37 10.02
N ARG A 404 -12.77 -5.22 11.07
CA ARG A 404 -12.94 -6.27 12.09
C ARG A 404 -13.48 -7.58 11.49
N LEU A 405 -14.43 -7.49 10.57
CA LEU A 405 -14.96 -8.66 9.87
C LEU A 405 -13.88 -9.36 9.05
N LEU A 406 -13.07 -8.59 8.33
CA LEU A 406 -11.94 -9.12 7.55
C LEU A 406 -10.91 -9.81 8.46
N ASP A 407 -10.58 -9.23 9.60
CA ASP A 407 -9.66 -9.84 10.58
C ASP A 407 -10.21 -11.15 11.14
N LEU A 408 -11.52 -11.20 11.42
CA LEU A 408 -12.16 -12.42 11.89
C LEU A 408 -12.17 -13.51 10.80
N GLN A 409 -12.39 -13.12 9.55
CA GLN A 409 -12.32 -14.06 8.43
C GLN A 409 -10.91 -14.61 8.24
N ARG A 410 -9.87 -13.76 8.37
CA ARG A 410 -8.46 -14.19 8.31
C ARG A 410 -8.14 -15.18 9.42
N ARG A 411 -8.43 -14.82 10.67
CA ARG A 411 -8.21 -15.72 11.81
C ARG A 411 -8.89 -17.07 11.60
N ARG A 412 -10.10 -17.06 11.00
CA ARG A 412 -10.80 -18.31 10.67
C ARG A 412 -10.04 -19.14 9.63
N VAL A 413 -9.48 -18.50 8.60
CA VAL A 413 -8.66 -19.18 7.57
C VAL A 413 -7.37 -19.71 8.19
N ASP A 414 -6.70 -18.93 9.04
CA ASP A 414 -5.47 -19.34 9.70
C ASP A 414 -5.70 -20.54 10.62
N ILE A 415 -6.76 -20.49 11.46
CA ILE A 415 -7.15 -21.61 12.32
C ILE A 415 -7.48 -22.85 11.48
N GLN A 416 -8.19 -22.68 10.35
CA GLN A 416 -8.50 -23.82 9.47
C GLN A 416 -7.24 -24.40 8.84
N ALA A 417 -6.26 -23.55 8.51
CA ALA A 417 -4.96 -24.01 7.98
C ALA A 417 -4.15 -24.76 9.05
N GLU A 418 -4.13 -24.27 10.30
CA GLU A 418 -3.48 -24.96 11.43
C GLU A 418 -4.12 -26.33 11.70
N ILE A 419 -5.46 -26.39 11.75
CA ILE A 419 -6.19 -27.66 11.93
C ILE A 419 -5.85 -28.64 10.79
N ASN A 420 -5.82 -28.17 9.55
CA ASN A 420 -5.49 -29.01 8.41
C ASN A 420 -4.03 -29.50 8.45
N GLU A 421 -3.10 -28.69 8.95
CA GLU A 421 -1.71 -29.13 9.15
C GLU A 421 -1.60 -30.16 10.29
N GLU A 422 -2.32 -29.97 11.37
CA GLU A 422 -2.36 -30.91 12.50
C GLU A 422 -2.91 -32.28 12.04
N ILE A 423 -4.06 -32.26 11.35
CA ILE A 423 -4.64 -33.48 10.74
C ILE A 423 -3.64 -34.19 9.80
N ARG A 424 -2.91 -33.42 8.98
CA ARG A 424 -1.90 -34.00 8.07
C ARG A 424 -0.74 -34.61 8.83
N ARG A 425 -0.31 -34.01 9.95
CA ARG A 425 0.75 -34.57 10.81
C ARG A 425 0.29 -35.87 11.45
N ASP A 426 -0.93 -35.88 12.00
CA ASP A 426 -1.50 -37.05 12.65
C ASP A 426 -1.67 -38.22 11.66
N LEU A 427 -2.24 -37.95 10.48
CA LEU A 427 -2.36 -38.95 9.42
C LEU A 427 -0.99 -39.50 8.97
N LYS A 428 0.03 -38.62 8.91
CA LYS A 428 1.39 -39.07 8.55
C LYS A 428 1.96 -40.03 9.61
N VAL A 429 1.78 -39.69 10.89
CA VAL A 429 2.23 -40.58 12.00
C VAL A 429 1.49 -41.91 11.96
N GLU A 430 0.18 -41.90 11.69
CA GLU A 430 -0.63 -43.14 11.59
C GLU A 430 -0.18 -44.00 10.40
N ILE A 431 0.04 -43.41 9.22
CA ILE A 431 0.57 -44.09 8.04
C ILE A 431 1.97 -44.69 8.31
N ASP A 432 2.85 -43.95 8.98
CA ASP A 432 4.18 -44.43 9.30
C ASP A 432 4.13 -45.59 10.33
N GLN A 433 3.21 -45.53 11.29
CA GLN A 433 2.97 -46.67 12.23
C GLN A 433 2.39 -47.88 11.52
N GLU A 434 1.46 -47.72 10.62
CA GLU A 434 0.89 -48.82 9.82
C GLU A 434 1.93 -49.45 8.90
N ARG A 435 2.79 -48.65 8.28
CA ARG A 435 3.93 -49.14 7.49
C ARG A 435 4.92 -49.91 8.34
N ALA A 436 5.23 -49.43 9.53
CA ALA A 436 6.13 -50.14 10.46
C ALA A 436 5.55 -51.51 10.86
N LYS A 437 4.25 -51.55 11.20
CA LYS A 437 3.55 -52.81 11.52
C LYS A 437 3.52 -53.80 10.31
N ALA A 438 3.25 -53.27 9.12
CA ALA A 438 3.26 -54.09 7.91
C ALA A 438 4.65 -54.65 7.59
N ASN A 439 5.71 -53.86 7.77
CA ASN A 439 7.09 -54.30 7.60
C ASN A 439 7.48 -55.38 8.63
N GLU A 440 7.11 -55.21 9.90
CA GLU A 440 7.31 -56.21 10.94
C GLU A 440 6.59 -57.55 10.63
N ALA A 441 5.33 -57.46 10.16
CA ALA A 441 4.57 -58.62 9.75
C ALA A 441 5.21 -59.33 8.54
N ALA A 442 5.69 -58.56 7.57
CA ALA A 442 6.39 -59.12 6.40
C ALA A 442 7.73 -59.79 6.78
N GLU A 443 8.48 -59.21 7.72
CA GLU A 443 9.71 -59.83 8.25
C GLU A 443 9.42 -61.13 9.02
N LYS A 444 8.37 -61.15 9.84
CA LYS A 444 7.93 -62.37 10.51
C LYS A 444 7.54 -63.48 9.52
N MET A 445 6.75 -63.15 8.51
CA MET A 445 6.41 -64.09 7.44
C MET A 445 7.65 -64.63 6.69
N ARG A 446 8.60 -63.75 6.36
CA ARG A 446 9.86 -64.14 5.73
C ARG A 446 10.62 -65.16 6.60
N LYS A 447 10.78 -64.92 7.89
CA LYS A 447 11.45 -65.81 8.84
C LYS A 447 10.69 -67.09 8.97
N GLU A 448 9.36 -67.12 9.00
CA GLU A 448 8.56 -68.36 9.02
C GLU A 448 8.72 -69.17 7.73
N ILE A 449 8.77 -68.53 6.57
CA ILE A 449 9.02 -69.18 5.28
C ILE A 449 10.45 -69.79 5.25
N GLU A 450 11.48 -68.99 5.69
CA GLU A 450 12.85 -69.47 5.79
C GLU A 450 12.97 -70.76 6.72
N LEU A 451 12.33 -70.64 7.90
CA LEU A 451 12.29 -71.78 8.84
C LEU A 451 11.50 -72.97 8.30
N SER A 452 10.47 -72.75 7.48
CA SER A 452 9.70 -73.82 6.85
C SER A 452 10.49 -74.48 5.71
N VAL A 453 11.28 -73.75 4.97
CA VAL A 453 12.18 -74.21 3.92
C VAL A 453 13.33 -75.08 4.55
N GLU A 454 13.90 -74.59 5.66
CA GLU A 454 14.93 -75.35 6.39
C GLU A 454 14.37 -76.63 7.02
N ARG A 455 13.15 -76.66 7.58
CA ARG A 455 12.51 -77.84 8.15
C ARG A 455 12.15 -78.91 7.11
N ASN A 456 11.77 -78.48 5.90
CA ASN A 456 11.36 -79.43 4.85
C ASN A 456 12.53 -79.98 4.01
N GLY A 457 13.77 -79.78 4.46
CA GLY A 457 14.98 -80.40 3.98
C GLY A 457 14.94 -80.83 2.54
N GLY A 458 15.20 -79.96 1.61
CA GLY A 458 15.78 -80.30 0.32
C GLY A 458 15.09 -81.38 -0.55
N LYS A 459 13.77 -81.41 -0.65
CA LYS A 459 13.10 -82.07 -1.77
C LYS A 459 12.57 -80.99 -2.72
N ALA A 460 13.36 -80.69 -3.70
CA ALA A 460 12.92 -79.95 -4.87
C ALA A 460 11.95 -80.83 -5.64
N GLU A 461 10.65 -80.56 -5.47
CA GLU A 461 9.66 -80.95 -6.45
C GLU A 461 9.71 -79.92 -7.62
N THR A 462 10.14 -80.42 -8.76
CA THR A 462 10.07 -79.70 -10.03
C THR A 462 8.61 -79.29 -10.31
N PRO A 463 8.35 -78.02 -10.58
CA PRO A 463 6.97 -77.58 -10.94
C PRO A 463 6.54 -78.25 -12.26
N PRO A 464 5.28 -78.67 -12.38
CA PRO A 464 4.75 -79.22 -13.62
C PRO A 464 4.79 -78.19 -14.73
N SER A 465 5.27 -78.61 -15.88
CA SER A 465 5.33 -77.85 -17.12
C SER A 465 3.95 -77.42 -17.51
N ALA A 466 3.83 -76.11 -17.78
CA ALA A 466 2.61 -75.45 -18.34
C ALA A 466 2.29 -76.10 -19.72
N PRO A 467 0.99 -76.29 -20.03
CA PRO A 467 0.61 -76.74 -21.36
C PRO A 467 0.79 -75.58 -22.37
N ALA A 468 1.37 -75.90 -23.50
CA ALA A 468 1.61 -75.06 -24.64
C ALA A 468 0.26 -74.67 -25.30
N PRO A 469 0.24 -73.60 -26.14
CA PRO A 469 -0.85 -72.75 -26.49
C PRO A 469 -2.03 -73.36 -27.19
#